data_0ebc4b53c0d3607bc9e666a17ce11710
#
_entry.id   0ebc4b53c0d3607bc9e666a17ce11710
#
_cell.length_a   1.000
_cell.length_b   1.000
_cell.length_c   1.000
_cell.angle_alpha   90.00
_cell.angle_beta   90.00
_cell.angle_gamma   90.00
#
_symmetry.space_group_name_H-M   'P 1'
#
loop_
_entity.id
_entity.type
_entity.pdbx_description
1 polymer ?
#
loop_
_entity_poly.entity_id
_entity_poly.type
_entity_poly.pdbx_seq_one_letter_code
_entity_poly.pdbx_strand_id
1 'polypeptide(L)'
;SCWKCAFAPTWEQRKLGDISEIKTGPFGSTLHADDYVSDGIPIITTEHFKTGSLPIDKCGLPQVSENDFSRLSAYILNAGDIVFSRVGSVDINALITPFQSTWLFSGRVLRVRPQNKNSSQFLHTLLETEDVKNDIRTRAVGQTMPSINTEILKTTPLRLPESTLEQEQLGKYFLNLDTLITLHQRKLEKLVQ
;
A
#
# COMPACT_ATOMS: atom_id res chain seq x y z
N SER A 1 16.19 33.17 30.37
CA SER A 1 16.37 31.84 29.73
C SER A 1 15.03 31.24 29.41
N CYS A 2 14.60 31.39 28.14
CA CYS A 2 13.30 30.97 27.65
C CYS A 2 13.42 29.54 27.09
N TRP A 3 13.03 28.53 27.88
CA TRP A 3 12.93 27.13 27.49
C TRP A 3 11.59 26.80 26.80
N LYS A 4 10.85 27.81 26.28
CA LYS A 4 9.52 27.66 25.69
C LYS A 4 9.46 27.72 24.17
N CYS A 5 10.57 27.58 23.46
CA CYS A 5 10.56 27.36 22.01
C CYS A 5 11.04 25.95 21.66
N ALA A 6 10.66 24.94 22.44
CA ALA A 6 10.75 23.57 22.02
C ALA A 6 9.57 23.30 21.07
N PHE A 7 9.87 23.23 19.81
CA PHE A 7 9.08 22.78 18.67
C PHE A 7 7.83 21.98 19.10
N ALA A 8 6.67 22.60 19.08
CA ALA A 8 5.45 21.84 18.96
C ALA A 8 5.53 21.15 17.59
N PRO A 9 5.43 19.82 17.52
CA PRO A 9 5.45 19.14 16.24
C PRO A 9 4.35 19.72 15.37
N THR A 10 4.74 20.30 14.24
CA THR A 10 3.80 20.90 13.30
C THR A 10 3.25 19.78 12.41
N TRP A 11 1.96 19.53 12.54
CA TRP A 11 1.24 18.63 11.65
C TRP A 11 0.54 19.46 10.59
N GLU A 12 0.75 19.11 9.35
CA GLU A 12 0.14 19.76 8.20
C GLU A 12 -0.91 18.88 7.53
N GLN A 13 -1.84 19.51 6.82
CA GLN A 13 -2.77 18.81 5.97
C GLN A 13 -2.26 18.82 4.53
N ARG A 14 -2.09 17.65 3.95
CA ARG A 14 -1.63 17.43 2.57
C ARG A 14 -2.60 16.48 1.85
N LYS A 15 -2.61 16.52 0.53
CA LYS A 15 -3.25 15.48 -0.28
C LYS A 15 -2.26 14.35 -0.52
N LEU A 16 -2.75 13.11 -0.59
CA LEU A 16 -1.90 11.95 -0.87
C LEU A 16 -1.09 12.13 -2.18
N GLY A 17 -1.69 12.74 -3.20
CA GLY A 17 -1.03 13.01 -4.47
C GLY A 17 0.08 14.07 -4.42
N ASP A 18 0.12 14.92 -3.38
CA ASP A 18 1.19 15.91 -3.20
C ASP A 18 2.49 15.29 -2.66
N ILE A 19 2.37 14.11 -2.04
CA ILE A 19 3.46 13.41 -1.36
C ILE A 19 3.76 12.03 -1.95
N SER A 20 3.01 11.60 -2.96
CA SER A 20 3.14 10.27 -3.58
C SER A 20 2.84 10.30 -5.07
N GLU A 21 3.55 9.45 -5.81
CA GLU A 21 3.14 9.08 -7.17
C GLU A 21 2.08 7.98 -7.12
N ILE A 22 0.94 8.17 -7.79
CA ILE A 22 -0.15 7.20 -7.83
C ILE A 22 -0.33 6.70 -9.24
N LYS A 23 -0.28 5.38 -9.42
CA LYS A 23 -0.37 4.72 -10.73
C LYS A 23 -1.32 3.53 -10.68
N THR A 24 -2.13 3.40 -11.74
CA THR A 24 -2.94 2.20 -11.97
C THR A 24 -2.12 1.14 -12.69
N GLY A 25 -2.42 -0.13 -12.44
CA GLY A 25 -1.76 -1.24 -13.13
C GLY A 25 -2.16 -1.37 -14.62
N PRO A 26 -1.53 -2.28 -15.36
CA PRO A 26 -1.77 -2.46 -16.79
C PRO A 26 -3.19 -2.98 -17.04
N PHE A 27 -3.83 -2.46 -18.09
CA PHE A 27 -5.16 -2.90 -18.53
C PHE A 27 -5.07 -3.87 -19.73
N GLY A 28 -6.18 -4.55 -20.00
CA GLY A 28 -6.43 -5.63 -20.94
C GLY A 28 -5.60 -5.69 -22.22
N SER A 29 -5.31 -4.56 -22.88
CA SER A 29 -4.44 -4.54 -24.07
C SER A 29 -2.94 -4.65 -23.76
N THR A 30 -2.55 -4.50 -22.48
CA THR A 30 -1.15 -4.51 -22.05
C THR A 30 -0.78 -5.81 -21.33
N LEU A 31 -1.75 -6.50 -20.73
CA LEU A 31 -1.57 -7.77 -20.04
C LEU A 31 -2.82 -8.62 -20.22
N HIS A 32 -2.72 -9.74 -20.94
CA HIS A 32 -3.79 -10.70 -21.17
C HIS A 32 -3.65 -11.93 -20.27
N ALA A 33 -4.73 -12.68 -20.14
CA ALA A 33 -4.70 -13.94 -19.39
C ALA A 33 -3.74 -14.98 -20.02
N ASP A 34 -3.57 -14.93 -21.33
CA ASP A 34 -2.67 -15.82 -22.09
C ASP A 34 -1.19 -15.49 -21.91
N ASP A 35 -0.87 -14.31 -21.34
CA ASP A 35 0.51 -13.89 -21.04
C ASP A 35 1.07 -14.58 -19.78
N TYR A 36 0.22 -15.29 -19.01
CA TYR A 36 0.65 -15.91 -17.76
C TYR A 36 1.40 -17.22 -18.01
N VAL A 37 2.50 -17.40 -17.27
CA VAL A 37 3.36 -18.57 -17.29
C VAL A 37 3.39 -19.28 -15.94
N SER A 38 3.82 -20.54 -15.93
CA SER A 38 3.92 -21.35 -14.70
C SER A 38 5.09 -20.96 -13.80
N ASP A 39 6.15 -20.40 -14.39
CA ASP A 39 7.34 -19.95 -13.66
C ASP A 39 7.88 -18.67 -14.30
N GLY A 40 7.93 -17.60 -13.54
CA GLY A 40 8.31 -16.27 -14.00
C GLY A 40 8.29 -15.23 -12.91
N ILE A 41 7.96 -13.98 -13.28
CA ILE A 41 7.87 -12.84 -12.36
C ILE A 41 6.42 -12.70 -11.84
N PRO A 42 6.21 -12.67 -10.52
CA PRO A 42 4.88 -12.62 -9.93
C PRO A 42 4.16 -11.31 -10.18
N ILE A 43 2.82 -11.40 -10.27
CA ILE A 43 1.91 -10.25 -10.35
C ILE A 43 0.99 -10.22 -9.14
N ILE A 44 0.98 -9.12 -8.40
CA ILE A 44 0.04 -8.90 -7.31
C ILE A 44 -1.33 -8.50 -7.88
N THR A 45 -2.36 -9.22 -7.46
CA THR A 45 -3.76 -8.88 -7.70
C THR A 45 -4.45 -8.56 -6.37
N THR A 46 -5.66 -8.03 -6.41
CA THR A 46 -6.45 -7.71 -5.20
C THR A 46 -6.69 -8.91 -4.28
N GLU A 47 -6.71 -10.12 -4.84
CA GLU A 47 -6.91 -11.35 -4.08
C GLU A 47 -5.77 -11.64 -3.08
N HIS A 48 -4.55 -11.18 -3.39
CA HIS A 48 -3.36 -11.52 -2.64
C HIS A 48 -3.12 -10.65 -1.38
N PHE A 49 -3.92 -9.60 -1.20
CA PHE A 49 -3.82 -8.75 0.00
C PHE A 49 -5.16 -8.38 0.63
N LYS A 50 -6.19 -9.20 0.44
CA LYS A 50 -7.52 -9.00 1.06
C LYS A 50 -7.48 -8.88 2.59
N THR A 51 -6.49 -9.47 3.22
CA THR A 51 -6.27 -9.42 4.67
C THR A 51 -5.34 -8.30 5.11
N GLY A 52 -4.93 -7.41 4.19
CA GLY A 52 -3.91 -6.39 4.46
C GLY A 52 -2.47 -6.91 4.46
N SER A 53 -2.28 -8.23 4.24
CA SER A 53 -0.97 -8.87 4.19
C SER A 53 -0.68 -9.40 2.80
N LEU A 54 0.57 -9.33 2.39
CA LEU A 54 1.06 -9.84 1.12
C LEU A 54 1.75 -11.20 1.27
N PRO A 55 1.67 -12.09 0.25
CA PRO A 55 2.43 -13.33 0.25
C PRO A 55 3.94 -13.04 0.25
N ILE A 56 4.70 -13.92 0.91
CA ILE A 56 6.16 -13.80 1.00
C ILE A 56 6.89 -14.58 -0.10
N ASP A 57 6.17 -15.43 -0.82
CA ASP A 57 6.68 -16.22 -1.93
C ASP A 57 5.75 -16.13 -3.15
N LYS A 58 6.20 -16.63 -4.29
CA LYS A 58 5.47 -16.58 -5.57
C LYS A 58 4.50 -17.73 -5.80
N CYS A 59 4.36 -18.62 -4.83
CA CYS A 59 3.53 -19.81 -4.98
C CYS A 59 2.05 -19.44 -5.13
N GLY A 60 1.41 -19.94 -6.19
CA GLY A 60 -0.01 -19.67 -6.46
C GLY A 60 -0.31 -18.27 -7.01
N LEU A 61 0.69 -17.42 -7.23
CA LEU A 61 0.48 -16.14 -7.89
C LEU A 61 0.53 -16.31 -9.43
N PRO A 62 -0.24 -15.48 -10.18
CA PRO A 62 -0.03 -15.34 -11.61
C PRO A 62 1.36 -14.77 -11.88
N GLN A 63 2.03 -15.28 -12.91
CA GLN A 63 3.40 -14.90 -13.23
C GLN A 63 3.51 -14.61 -14.73
N VAL A 64 4.46 -13.77 -15.12
CA VAL A 64 4.75 -13.44 -16.53
C VAL A 64 6.18 -13.77 -16.89
N SER A 65 6.41 -13.91 -18.20
CA SER A 65 7.75 -14.15 -18.75
C SER A 65 8.69 -12.96 -18.55
N GLU A 66 9.99 -13.17 -18.66
CA GLU A 66 11.00 -12.11 -18.64
C GLU A 66 10.81 -11.08 -19.76
N ASN A 67 10.33 -11.52 -20.93
CA ASN A 67 10.01 -10.62 -22.04
C ASN A 67 8.86 -9.69 -21.69
N ASP A 68 7.80 -10.22 -21.09
CA ASP A 68 6.68 -9.42 -20.63
C ASP A 68 7.04 -8.53 -19.46
N PHE A 69 7.90 -9.00 -18.56
CA PHE A 69 8.43 -8.17 -17.48
C PHE A 69 9.17 -6.94 -18.02
N SER A 70 9.98 -7.10 -19.05
CA SER A 70 10.68 -5.97 -19.69
C SER A 70 9.68 -4.97 -20.29
N ARG A 71 8.64 -5.46 -20.96
CA ARG A 71 7.55 -4.65 -21.51
C ARG A 71 6.73 -3.93 -20.43
N LEU A 72 6.57 -4.56 -19.27
CA LEU A 72 5.80 -4.08 -18.11
C LEU A 72 6.66 -3.33 -17.08
N SER A 73 7.88 -2.94 -17.42
CA SER A 73 8.85 -2.29 -16.51
C SER A 73 8.29 -1.06 -15.76
N ALA A 74 7.33 -0.35 -16.36
CA ALA A 74 6.64 0.78 -15.73
C ALA A 74 5.74 0.37 -14.53
N TYR A 75 5.46 -0.92 -14.37
CA TYR A 75 4.59 -1.48 -13.33
C TYR A 75 5.35 -2.31 -12.29
N ILE A 76 6.65 -2.14 -12.22
CA ILE A 76 7.50 -2.78 -11.21
C ILE A 76 7.25 -2.13 -9.85
N LEU A 77 7.06 -2.97 -8.84
CA LEU A 77 6.94 -2.60 -7.44
C LEU A 77 8.33 -2.49 -6.80
N ASN A 78 8.49 -1.50 -5.96
CA ASN A 78 9.67 -1.32 -5.13
C ASN A 78 9.30 -1.49 -3.64
N ALA A 79 10.24 -1.94 -2.83
CA ALA A 79 10.05 -1.91 -1.39
C ALA A 79 9.68 -0.49 -0.92
N GLY A 80 8.65 -0.38 -0.11
CA GLY A 80 8.09 0.90 0.33
C GLY A 80 6.94 1.45 -0.53
N ASP A 81 6.62 0.85 -1.68
CA ASP A 81 5.36 1.12 -2.37
C ASP A 81 4.18 0.62 -1.53
N ILE A 82 3.02 1.23 -1.68
CA ILE A 82 1.77 0.78 -1.07
C ILE A 82 0.80 0.43 -2.19
N VAL A 83 0.22 -0.76 -2.13
CA VAL A 83 -0.78 -1.20 -3.11
C VAL A 83 -2.18 -1.09 -2.52
N PHE A 84 -3.12 -0.62 -3.34
CA PHE A 84 -4.54 -0.49 -2.99
C PHE A 84 -5.40 -1.38 -3.88
N SER A 85 -6.44 -1.96 -3.29
CA SER A 85 -7.50 -2.58 -4.06
C SER A 85 -8.32 -1.49 -4.78
N ARG A 86 -8.42 -1.61 -6.10
CA ARG A 86 -9.16 -0.66 -6.93
C ARG A 86 -10.65 -0.94 -7.00
N VAL A 87 -11.05 -2.19 -6.81
CA VAL A 87 -12.43 -2.66 -7.03
C VAL A 87 -12.84 -3.58 -5.88
N GLY A 88 -14.06 -3.47 -5.40
CA GLY A 88 -14.61 -4.24 -4.28
C GLY A 88 -14.24 -3.59 -2.94
N SER A 89 -13.37 -4.19 -2.17
CA SER A 89 -12.89 -3.63 -0.88
C SER A 89 -11.82 -2.57 -1.14
N VAL A 90 -12.24 -1.38 -1.54
CA VAL A 90 -11.39 -0.29 -2.06
C VAL A 90 -10.52 0.41 -1.01
N ASP A 91 -10.77 0.16 0.26
CA ASP A 91 -10.03 0.68 1.41
C ASP A 91 -8.89 -0.24 1.89
N ILE A 92 -8.82 -1.46 1.31
CA ILE A 92 -7.74 -2.40 1.64
C ILE A 92 -6.47 -1.99 0.90
N ASN A 93 -5.39 -1.90 1.66
CA ASN A 93 -4.07 -1.62 1.14
C ASN A 93 -3.02 -2.50 1.82
N ALA A 94 -1.81 -2.56 1.25
CA ALA A 94 -0.69 -3.30 1.81
C ALA A 94 0.64 -2.65 1.43
N LEU A 95 1.60 -2.70 2.35
CA LEU A 95 2.96 -2.19 2.14
C LEU A 95 3.82 -3.24 1.44
N ILE A 96 4.49 -2.85 0.37
CA ILE A 96 5.47 -3.69 -0.34
C ILE A 96 6.75 -3.78 0.48
N THR A 97 7.10 -4.99 0.85
CA THR A 97 8.34 -5.30 1.56
C THR A 97 9.46 -5.69 0.58
N PRO A 98 10.71 -5.87 1.03
CA PRO A 98 11.78 -6.37 0.17
C PRO A 98 11.47 -7.72 -0.51
N PHE A 99 10.58 -8.56 0.06
CA PHE A 99 10.19 -9.85 -0.54
C PHE A 99 9.41 -9.69 -1.86
N GLN A 100 8.57 -8.66 -1.96
CA GLN A 100 7.78 -8.38 -3.16
C GLN A 100 8.42 -7.31 -4.06
N SER A 101 9.60 -6.82 -3.70
CA SER A 101 10.36 -5.90 -4.54
C SER A 101 10.65 -6.57 -5.89
N THR A 102 10.49 -5.83 -6.98
CA THR A 102 10.57 -6.31 -8.37
C THR A 102 9.37 -7.10 -8.90
N TRP A 103 8.35 -7.36 -8.08
CA TRP A 103 7.09 -7.93 -8.58
C TRP A 103 6.28 -6.89 -9.35
N LEU A 104 5.30 -7.34 -10.10
CA LEU A 104 4.38 -6.50 -10.84
C LEU A 104 3.02 -6.39 -10.11
N PHE A 105 2.16 -5.49 -10.57
CA PHE A 105 0.78 -5.39 -10.08
C PHE A 105 -0.22 -5.30 -11.22
N SER A 106 -1.41 -5.85 -11.02
CA SER A 106 -2.46 -5.97 -12.03
C SER A 106 -3.27 -4.68 -12.20
N GLY A 107 -4.06 -4.58 -13.25
CA GLY A 107 -4.94 -3.44 -13.56
C GLY A 107 -6.03 -3.16 -12.51
N ARG A 108 -6.31 -4.13 -11.61
CA ARG A 108 -7.24 -3.96 -10.48
C ARG A 108 -6.57 -3.41 -9.22
N VAL A 109 -5.29 -3.11 -9.29
CA VAL A 109 -4.48 -2.57 -8.19
C VAL A 109 -4.00 -1.17 -8.53
N LEU A 110 -3.99 -0.28 -7.56
CA LEU A 110 -3.37 1.03 -7.61
C LEU A 110 -2.08 0.98 -6.78
N ARG A 111 -0.98 1.54 -7.31
CA ARG A 111 0.27 1.73 -6.58
C ARG A 111 0.37 3.16 -6.09
N VAL A 112 0.68 3.33 -4.82
CA VAL A 112 1.08 4.59 -4.20
C VAL A 112 2.56 4.49 -3.87
N ARG A 113 3.39 5.33 -4.46
CA ARG A 113 4.84 5.42 -4.21
C ARG A 113 5.16 6.71 -3.49
N PRO A 114 5.50 6.66 -2.20
CA PRO A 114 5.87 7.85 -1.44
C PRO A 114 7.06 8.59 -2.07
N GLN A 115 7.00 9.90 -2.07
CA GLN A 115 8.03 10.80 -2.61
C GLN A 115 8.58 11.71 -1.51
N ASN A 116 9.64 12.47 -1.83
CA ASN A 116 10.17 13.53 -0.97
C ASN A 116 10.56 13.07 0.45
N LYS A 117 11.13 11.87 0.57
CA LYS A 117 11.57 11.25 1.83
C LYS A 117 10.44 10.95 2.84
N ASN A 118 9.18 11.02 2.44
CA ASN A 118 8.09 10.58 3.32
C ASN A 118 8.27 9.11 3.71
N SER A 119 8.05 8.81 4.98
CA SER A 119 8.17 7.44 5.49
C SER A 119 7.06 6.54 4.96
N SER A 120 7.42 5.54 4.16
CA SER A 120 6.46 4.57 3.63
C SER A 120 5.70 3.82 4.73
N GLN A 121 6.41 3.46 5.80
CA GLN A 121 5.82 2.76 6.94
C GLN A 121 4.79 3.65 7.67
N PHE A 122 5.15 4.92 7.92
CA PHE A 122 4.22 5.86 8.54
C PHE A 122 3.01 6.12 7.65
N LEU A 123 3.26 6.36 6.35
CA LEU A 123 2.18 6.60 5.40
C LEU A 123 1.22 5.41 5.32
N HIS A 124 1.73 4.18 5.27
CA HIS A 124 0.91 2.98 5.32
C HIS A 124 0.05 2.93 6.60
N THR A 125 0.64 3.16 7.76
CA THR A 125 -0.10 3.22 9.04
C THR A 125 -1.21 4.29 9.01
N LEU A 126 -0.92 5.46 8.43
CA LEU A 126 -1.89 6.54 8.31
C LEU A 126 -3.06 6.17 7.38
N LEU A 127 -2.77 5.49 6.28
CA LEU A 127 -3.78 5.00 5.32
C LEU A 127 -4.65 3.88 5.89
N GLU A 128 -4.19 3.20 6.94
CA GLU A 128 -4.96 2.19 7.67
C GLU A 128 -5.91 2.79 8.72
N THR A 129 -5.82 4.11 9.02
CA THR A 129 -6.73 4.75 9.96
C THR A 129 -8.16 4.79 9.44
N GLU A 130 -9.12 4.66 10.34
CA GLU A 130 -10.54 4.59 9.97
C GLU A 130 -11.03 5.87 9.28
N ASP A 131 -10.50 7.04 9.65
CA ASP A 131 -10.85 8.32 9.03
C ASP A 131 -10.48 8.33 7.54
N VAL A 132 -9.28 7.87 7.19
CA VAL A 132 -8.81 7.80 5.80
C VAL A 132 -9.57 6.73 5.02
N LYS A 133 -9.79 5.56 5.61
CA LYS A 133 -10.59 4.48 5.01
C LYS A 133 -12.01 4.93 4.71
N ASN A 134 -12.65 5.63 5.64
CA ASN A 134 -13.99 6.17 5.45
C ASN A 134 -14.04 7.23 4.36
N ASP A 135 -13.05 8.12 4.27
CA ASP A 135 -12.96 9.09 3.19
C ASP A 135 -12.89 8.39 1.81
N ILE A 136 -12.05 7.37 1.68
CA ILE A 136 -11.93 6.58 0.45
C ILE A 136 -13.24 5.86 0.11
N ARG A 137 -13.85 5.17 1.09
CA ARG A 137 -15.12 4.43 0.89
C ARG A 137 -16.26 5.32 0.44
N THR A 138 -16.39 6.50 1.06
CA THR A 138 -17.48 7.45 0.74
C THR A 138 -17.35 8.06 -0.64
N ARG A 139 -16.13 8.14 -1.18
CA ARG A 139 -15.87 8.66 -2.54
C ARG A 139 -15.80 7.58 -3.61
N ALA A 140 -15.87 6.31 -3.23
CA ALA A 140 -15.91 5.20 -4.19
C ALA A 140 -17.18 5.25 -5.05
N VAL A 141 -17.04 4.86 -6.32
CA VAL A 141 -18.14 4.88 -7.30
C VAL A 141 -18.66 3.44 -7.51
N GLY A 142 -19.97 3.30 -7.52
CA GLY A 142 -20.66 2.03 -7.73
C GLY A 142 -21.23 1.45 -6.43
N GLN A 143 -22.52 1.04 -6.46
CA GLN A 143 -23.20 0.51 -5.28
C GLN A 143 -22.91 -0.97 -5.04
N THR A 144 -22.97 -1.79 -6.07
CA THR A 144 -22.78 -3.24 -5.95
C THR A 144 -21.30 -3.63 -5.93
N MET A 145 -20.49 -2.92 -6.68
CA MET A 145 -19.05 -3.15 -6.78
C MET A 145 -18.31 -1.80 -6.73
N PRO A 146 -18.05 -1.29 -5.52
CA PRO A 146 -17.35 -0.03 -5.37
C PRO A 146 -16.01 -0.04 -6.11
N SER A 147 -15.65 1.08 -6.70
CA SER A 147 -14.38 1.25 -7.37
C SER A 147 -13.78 2.63 -7.10
N ILE A 148 -12.47 2.68 -7.03
CA ILE A 148 -11.69 3.91 -6.92
C ILE A 148 -10.75 4.07 -8.11
N ASN A 149 -10.35 5.29 -8.34
CA ASN A 149 -9.38 5.64 -9.38
C ASN A 149 -8.20 6.42 -8.77
N THR A 150 -7.24 6.75 -9.60
CA THR A 150 -6.07 7.53 -9.17
C THR A 150 -6.44 8.89 -8.61
N GLU A 151 -7.50 9.52 -9.12
CA GLU A 151 -7.92 10.86 -8.69
C GLU A 151 -8.52 10.87 -7.29
N ILE A 152 -9.29 9.83 -6.93
CA ILE A 152 -9.81 9.67 -5.58
C ILE A 152 -8.66 9.54 -4.58
N LEU A 153 -7.66 8.70 -4.87
CA LEU A 153 -6.50 8.58 -3.99
C LEU A 153 -5.65 9.85 -3.94
N LYS A 154 -5.39 10.51 -5.09
CA LYS A 154 -4.62 11.76 -5.12
C LYS A 154 -5.23 12.84 -4.24
N THR A 155 -6.54 12.95 -4.21
CA THR A 155 -7.26 13.97 -3.47
C THR A 155 -7.60 13.58 -2.04
N THR A 156 -7.20 12.39 -1.57
CA THR A 156 -7.37 11.93 -0.18
C THR A 156 -6.61 12.84 0.77
N PRO A 157 -7.29 13.50 1.74
CA PRO A 157 -6.65 14.38 2.69
C PRO A 157 -5.96 13.57 3.79
N LEU A 158 -4.74 13.96 4.11
CA LEU A 158 -3.92 13.35 5.16
C LEU A 158 -3.43 14.43 6.11
N ARG A 159 -3.30 14.08 7.39
CA ARG A 159 -2.62 14.92 8.40
C ARG A 159 -1.35 14.21 8.83
N LEU A 160 -0.21 14.84 8.63
CA LEU A 160 1.10 14.23 8.88
C LEU A 160 2.10 15.26 9.43
N PRO A 161 3.11 14.82 10.18
CA PRO A 161 4.18 15.70 10.63
C PRO A 161 4.99 16.24 9.44
N GLU A 162 5.39 17.50 9.48
CA GLU A 162 6.33 18.08 8.52
C GLU A 162 7.71 17.41 8.58
N SER A 163 8.09 16.96 9.77
CA SER A 163 9.39 16.30 10.00
C SER A 163 9.39 14.86 9.52
N THR A 164 10.20 14.54 8.52
CA THR A 164 10.40 13.16 8.04
C THR A 164 10.99 12.25 9.13
N LEU A 165 11.81 12.79 10.03
CA LEU A 165 12.34 12.06 11.18
C LEU A 165 11.20 11.63 12.14
N GLU A 166 10.26 12.53 12.41
CA GLU A 166 9.09 12.21 13.23
C GLU A 166 8.22 11.15 12.55
N GLN A 167 7.98 11.26 11.23
CA GLN A 167 7.28 10.21 10.46
C GLN A 167 7.96 8.85 10.60
N GLU A 168 9.29 8.79 10.48
CA GLU A 168 10.06 7.54 10.63
C GLU A 168 9.93 6.96 12.04
N GLN A 169 10.01 7.79 13.07
CA GLN A 169 9.87 7.36 14.47
C GLN A 169 8.47 6.82 14.74
N LEU A 170 7.43 7.53 14.29
CA LEU A 170 6.06 7.09 14.42
C LEU A 170 5.81 5.79 13.64
N GLY A 171 6.28 5.69 12.41
CA GLY A 171 6.17 4.48 11.60
C GLY A 171 6.79 3.26 12.28
N LYS A 172 7.99 3.39 12.83
CA LYS A 172 8.66 2.33 13.60
C LYS A 172 7.89 1.99 14.88
N TYR A 173 7.37 2.98 15.57
CA TYR A 173 6.61 2.77 16.80
C TYR A 173 5.35 1.94 16.54
N PHE A 174 4.55 2.30 15.55
CA PHE A 174 3.34 1.55 15.20
C PHE A 174 3.66 0.15 14.68
N LEU A 175 4.70 -0.02 13.85
CA LEU A 175 5.14 -1.34 13.40
C LEU A 175 5.51 -2.26 14.57
N ASN A 176 6.18 -1.73 15.59
CA ASN A 176 6.51 -2.49 16.79
C ASN A 176 5.25 -2.89 17.57
N LEU A 177 4.27 -1.99 17.69
CA LEU A 177 2.99 -2.31 18.32
C LEU A 177 2.24 -3.43 17.58
N ASP A 178 2.13 -3.36 16.26
CA ASP A 178 1.49 -4.37 15.43
C ASP A 178 2.18 -5.73 15.58
N THR A 179 3.51 -5.72 15.63
CA THR A 179 4.31 -6.93 15.86
C THR A 179 4.01 -7.53 17.22
N LEU A 180 3.95 -6.74 18.28
CA LEU A 180 3.63 -7.20 19.63
C LEU A 180 2.21 -7.75 19.72
N ILE A 181 1.23 -7.08 19.11
CA ILE A 181 -0.16 -7.54 19.05
C ILE A 181 -0.23 -8.91 18.37
N THR A 182 0.40 -9.04 17.21
CA THR A 182 0.42 -10.31 16.45
C THR A 182 1.07 -11.44 17.24
N LEU A 183 2.18 -11.18 17.92
CA LEU A 183 2.85 -12.17 18.76
C LEU A 183 1.99 -12.62 19.94
N HIS A 184 1.29 -11.68 20.59
CA HIS A 184 0.38 -12.01 21.70
C HIS A 184 -0.83 -12.82 21.23
N GLN A 185 -1.41 -12.47 20.08
CA GLN A 185 -2.52 -13.23 19.48
C GLN A 185 -2.11 -14.69 19.20
N ARG A 186 -0.96 -14.88 18.54
CA ARG A 186 -0.42 -16.23 18.26
C ARG A 186 -0.12 -17.02 19.53
N LYS A 187 0.32 -16.34 20.61
CA LYS A 187 0.55 -16.99 21.90
C LYS A 187 -0.77 -17.44 22.53
N LEU A 188 -1.81 -16.61 22.49
CA LEU A 188 -3.13 -16.95 22.99
C LEU A 188 -3.73 -18.13 22.23
N GLU A 189 -3.66 -18.14 20.90
CA GLU A 189 -4.16 -19.24 20.07
C GLU A 189 -3.51 -20.60 20.44
N LYS A 190 -2.19 -20.59 20.73
CA LYS A 190 -1.47 -21.80 21.17
C LYS A 190 -1.82 -22.26 22.58
N LEU A 191 -2.40 -21.42 23.42
CA LEU A 191 -2.81 -21.80 24.79
C LEU A 191 -4.24 -22.35 24.83
N VAL A 192 -5.02 -22.15 23.77
CA VAL A 192 -6.43 -22.61 23.66
C VAL A 192 -6.53 -23.94 22.89
N GLN A 193 -5.46 -24.36 22.24
CA GLN A 193 -5.33 -25.69 21.62
C GLN A 193 -4.76 -26.70 22.61
#